data_4894162872c29b84d6e645e4b617c844
#
_entry.id   4894162872c29b84d6e645e4b617c844
#
_cell.length_a   1.000
_cell.length_b   1.000
_cell.length_c   1.000
_cell.angle_alpha   90.00
_cell.angle_beta   90.00
_cell.angle_gamma   90.00
#
_symmetry.space_group_name_H-M   'P 1'
#
loop_
_entity.id
_entity.type
_entity.pdbx_description
1 polymer ?
#
loop_
_entity_poly.entity_id
_entity_poly.type
_entity_poly.pdbx_seq_one_letter_code
_entity_poly.pdbx_strand_id
1 'polypeptide(L)'
;MDSASSTVAMSSCIQTETQLQDQRLNRVYQQLTTKLAPGPQKSLRDVQRKWITYRDANCKFHVQASGGTLAQLEGGMCVLDMTRERAAELERILSPGQ
;
A
#
# COMPACT_ATOMS: atom_id res chain seq x y z
N MET A 1 -4.17 -28.78 -14.10
CA MET A 1 -3.67 -27.82 -13.10
C MET A 1 -4.84 -27.47 -12.19
N ASP A 2 -4.67 -27.60 -10.91
CA ASP A 2 -5.76 -27.38 -10.01
C ASP A 2 -5.86 -25.92 -9.56
N SER A 3 -7.03 -25.54 -9.03
CA SER A 3 -7.31 -24.17 -8.63
C SER A 3 -6.52 -23.76 -7.36
N ALA A 4 -6.16 -24.70 -6.51
CA ALA A 4 -5.37 -24.42 -5.31
C ALA A 4 -3.97 -23.92 -5.69
N SER A 5 -3.36 -24.55 -6.69
CA SER A 5 -2.04 -24.13 -7.19
C SER A 5 -2.10 -22.71 -7.76
N SER A 6 -3.14 -22.38 -8.53
CA SER A 6 -3.35 -21.04 -9.08
C SER A 6 -3.53 -20.01 -7.97
N THR A 7 -4.30 -20.35 -6.93
CA THR A 7 -4.53 -19.46 -5.80
C THR A 7 -3.23 -19.17 -5.05
N VAL A 8 -2.41 -20.19 -4.81
CA VAL A 8 -1.11 -20.03 -4.15
C VAL A 8 -0.20 -19.14 -5.00
N ALA A 9 -0.16 -19.36 -6.31
CA ALA A 9 0.66 -18.55 -7.21
C ALA A 9 0.21 -17.08 -7.21
N MET A 10 -1.10 -16.83 -7.22
CA MET A 10 -1.64 -15.47 -7.17
C MET A 10 -1.28 -14.78 -5.87
N SER A 11 -1.41 -15.49 -4.74
CA SER A 11 -1.05 -14.95 -3.44
C SER A 11 0.43 -14.58 -3.38
N SER A 12 1.30 -15.43 -3.91
CA SER A 12 2.73 -15.19 -3.94
C SER A 12 3.07 -13.96 -4.80
N CYS A 13 2.43 -13.83 -5.97
CA CYS A 13 2.64 -12.66 -6.83
C CYS A 13 2.18 -11.37 -6.16
N ILE A 14 1.04 -11.41 -5.46
CA ILE A 14 0.53 -10.25 -4.75
C ILE A 14 1.50 -9.83 -3.64
N GLN A 15 2.03 -10.80 -2.89
CA GLN A 15 3.01 -10.51 -1.83
C GLN A 15 4.28 -9.87 -2.39
N THR A 16 4.80 -10.42 -3.47
CA THR A 16 6.02 -9.91 -4.10
C THR A 16 5.80 -8.48 -4.59
N GLU A 17 4.69 -8.24 -5.27
CA GLU A 17 4.39 -6.92 -5.80
C GLU A 17 4.14 -5.93 -4.67
N THR A 18 3.49 -6.36 -3.58
CA THR A 18 3.27 -5.52 -2.41
C THR A 18 4.59 -5.09 -1.79
N GLN A 19 5.55 -6.01 -1.69
CA GLN A 19 6.88 -5.69 -1.17
C GLN A 19 7.58 -4.63 -2.03
N LEU A 20 7.49 -4.76 -3.35
CA LEU A 20 8.07 -3.79 -4.27
C LEU A 20 7.44 -2.42 -4.11
N GLN A 21 6.12 -2.36 -4.00
CA GLN A 21 5.42 -1.10 -3.83
C GLN A 21 5.68 -0.49 -2.46
N ASP A 22 5.84 -1.32 -1.44
CA ASP A 22 6.18 -0.85 -0.10
C ASP A 22 7.59 -0.24 -0.07
N GLN A 23 8.55 -0.87 -0.76
CA GLN A 23 9.89 -0.31 -0.90
C GLN A 23 9.86 1.03 -1.64
N ARG A 24 9.06 1.12 -2.69
CA ARG A 24 8.86 2.36 -3.44
C ARG A 24 8.28 3.45 -2.55
N LEU A 25 7.25 3.10 -1.77
CA LEU A 25 6.62 4.05 -0.84
C LEU A 25 7.62 4.54 0.20
N ASN A 26 8.38 3.63 0.81
CA ASN A 26 9.37 4.00 1.82
C ASN A 26 10.45 4.91 1.24
N ARG A 27 10.88 4.65 0.02
CA ARG A 27 11.89 5.47 -0.66
C ARG A 27 11.39 6.89 -0.89
N VAL A 28 10.20 7.03 -1.46
CA VAL A 28 9.66 8.37 -1.73
C VAL A 28 9.34 9.11 -0.43
N TYR A 29 8.87 8.40 0.59
CA TYR A 29 8.63 8.98 1.91
C TYR A 29 9.92 9.59 2.48
N GLN A 30 11.03 8.86 2.41
CA GLN A 30 12.31 9.34 2.91
C GLN A 30 12.81 10.55 2.10
N GLN A 31 12.71 10.47 0.77
CA GLN A 31 13.11 11.57 -0.09
C GLN A 31 12.31 12.84 0.19
N LEU A 32 11.01 12.68 0.36
CA LEU A 32 10.12 13.80 0.63
C LEU A 32 10.42 14.40 2.01
N THR A 33 10.64 13.56 3.01
CA THR A 33 10.95 14.02 4.35
C THR A 33 12.19 14.91 4.36
N THR A 34 13.23 14.55 3.60
CA THR A 34 14.47 15.36 3.59
C THR A 34 14.26 16.72 2.91
N LYS A 35 13.25 16.87 2.08
CA LYS A 35 12.99 18.13 1.37
C LYS A 35 12.03 19.05 2.09
N LEU A 36 11.30 18.54 3.06
CA LEU A 36 10.29 19.33 3.76
C LEU A 36 10.88 20.03 4.97
N ALA A 37 10.34 21.21 5.27
CA ALA A 37 10.62 21.93 6.50
C ALA A 37 10.08 21.14 7.70
N PRO A 38 10.54 21.45 8.95
CA PRO A 38 10.16 20.67 10.14
C PRO A 38 8.66 20.55 10.37
N GLY A 39 7.87 21.60 10.12
CA GLY A 39 6.42 21.54 10.29
C GLY A 39 5.77 20.52 9.37
N PRO A 40 5.94 20.66 8.04
CA PRO A 40 5.42 19.66 7.10
C PRO A 40 6.00 18.26 7.30
N GLN A 41 7.26 18.12 7.76
CA GLN A 41 7.81 16.80 8.08
C GLN A 41 6.99 16.11 9.16
N LYS A 42 6.65 16.85 10.21
CA LYS A 42 5.84 16.30 11.30
C LYS A 42 4.45 15.91 10.79
N SER A 43 3.84 16.77 9.97
CA SER A 43 2.53 16.51 9.41
C SER A 43 2.56 15.25 8.53
N LEU A 44 3.60 15.10 7.71
CA LEU A 44 3.74 13.90 6.86
C LEU A 44 3.84 12.63 7.71
N ARG A 45 4.65 12.68 8.78
CA ARG A 45 4.80 11.54 9.68
C ARG A 45 3.47 11.15 10.30
N ASP A 46 2.72 12.14 10.79
CA ASP A 46 1.44 11.89 11.43
C ASP A 46 0.41 11.33 10.45
N VAL A 47 0.33 11.93 9.25
CA VAL A 47 -0.59 11.47 8.21
C VAL A 47 -0.22 10.06 7.76
N GLN A 48 1.09 9.77 7.63
CA GLN A 48 1.50 8.44 7.19
C GLN A 48 1.10 7.36 8.19
N ARG A 49 1.21 7.64 9.49
CA ARG A 49 0.75 6.71 10.52
C ARG A 49 -0.75 6.45 10.40
N LYS A 50 -1.52 7.52 10.22
CA LYS A 50 -2.97 7.41 10.06
C LYS A 50 -3.33 6.64 8.81
N TRP A 51 -2.57 6.86 7.73
CA TRP A 51 -2.80 6.16 6.48
C TRP A 51 -2.56 4.66 6.63
N ILE A 52 -1.47 4.25 7.29
CA ILE A 52 -1.18 2.84 7.51
C ILE A 52 -2.31 2.19 8.31
N THR A 53 -2.77 2.85 9.37
CA THR A 53 -3.87 2.35 10.20
C THR A 53 -5.15 2.23 9.38
N TYR A 54 -5.45 3.24 8.58
CA TYR A 54 -6.62 3.23 7.72
C TYR A 54 -6.53 2.13 6.67
N ARG A 55 -5.38 2.00 5.99
CA ARG A 55 -5.19 0.96 4.99
C ARG A 55 -5.47 -0.42 5.55
N ASP A 56 -4.87 -0.71 6.70
CA ASP A 56 -5.00 -2.04 7.30
C ASP A 56 -6.44 -2.31 7.73
N ALA A 57 -7.09 -1.32 8.33
CA ALA A 57 -8.49 -1.44 8.76
C ALA A 57 -9.42 -1.56 7.54
N ASN A 58 -9.18 -0.76 6.52
CA ASN A 58 -10.02 -0.77 5.31
C ASN A 58 -9.91 -2.11 4.58
N CYS A 59 -8.70 -2.64 4.45
CA CYS A 59 -8.49 -3.90 3.74
C CYS A 59 -9.05 -5.09 4.55
N LYS A 60 -8.97 -5.02 5.86
CA LYS A 60 -9.63 -6.01 6.73
C LYS A 60 -11.15 -5.97 6.54
N PHE A 61 -11.71 -4.78 6.45
CA PHE A 61 -13.14 -4.62 6.17
C PHE A 61 -13.52 -5.28 4.85
N HIS A 62 -12.71 -5.09 3.80
CA HIS A 62 -12.97 -5.72 2.50
C HIS A 62 -12.99 -7.25 2.59
N VAL A 63 -12.08 -7.83 3.36
CA VAL A 63 -12.07 -9.27 3.60
C VAL A 63 -13.38 -9.70 4.27
N GLN A 64 -13.80 -8.99 5.31
CA GLN A 64 -15.03 -9.30 6.05
C GLN A 64 -16.27 -9.16 5.18
N ALA A 65 -16.33 -8.09 4.38
CA ALA A 65 -17.48 -7.81 3.54
C ALA A 65 -17.61 -8.83 2.41
N SER A 66 -16.50 -9.28 1.85
CA SER A 66 -16.49 -10.28 0.79
C SER A 66 -17.00 -11.64 1.28
N GLY A 67 -16.44 -12.11 2.41
CA GLY A 67 -16.85 -13.37 3.01
C GLY A 67 -16.68 -14.61 2.15
N GLY A 68 -16.13 -14.48 0.95
CA GLY A 68 -15.97 -15.59 0.01
C GLY A 68 -14.64 -16.30 0.16
N THR A 69 -14.45 -17.32 -0.68
CA THR A 69 -13.22 -18.12 -0.67
C THR A 69 -12.02 -17.33 -1.15
N LEU A 70 -12.24 -16.25 -1.92
CA LEU A 70 -11.17 -15.38 -2.42
C LEU A 70 -10.95 -14.15 -1.55
N ALA A 71 -11.59 -14.09 -0.37
CA ALA A 71 -11.52 -12.91 0.49
C ALA A 71 -10.07 -12.54 0.85
N GLN A 72 -9.22 -13.53 1.11
CA GLN A 72 -7.82 -13.27 1.45
C GLN A 72 -7.05 -12.67 0.28
N LEU A 73 -7.32 -13.11 -0.94
CA LEU A 73 -6.72 -12.51 -2.13
C LEU A 73 -7.19 -11.07 -2.30
N GLU A 74 -8.47 -10.82 -2.08
CA GLU A 74 -9.03 -9.47 -2.16
C GLU A 74 -8.39 -8.55 -1.13
N GLY A 75 -8.16 -9.04 0.09
CA GLY A 75 -7.47 -8.28 1.12
C GLY A 75 -6.05 -7.93 0.71
N GLY A 76 -5.33 -8.89 0.13
CA GLY A 76 -3.98 -8.66 -0.36
C GLY A 76 -3.93 -7.65 -1.50
N MET A 77 -4.87 -7.75 -2.44
CA MET A 77 -4.99 -6.79 -3.54
C MET A 77 -5.31 -5.39 -3.02
N CYS A 78 -6.15 -5.30 -1.99
CA CYS A 78 -6.49 -4.02 -1.37
C CYS A 78 -5.23 -3.34 -0.82
N VAL A 79 -4.40 -4.08 -0.06
CA VAL A 79 -3.16 -3.54 0.49
C VAL A 79 -2.22 -3.11 -0.63
N LEU A 80 -2.07 -3.93 -1.67
CA LEU A 80 -1.23 -3.62 -2.82
C LEU A 80 -1.68 -2.34 -3.51
N ASP A 81 -2.97 -2.24 -3.82
CA ASP A 81 -3.51 -1.10 -4.54
C ASP A 81 -3.37 0.19 -3.73
N MET A 82 -3.70 0.15 -2.45
CA MET A 82 -3.58 1.32 -1.59
C MET A 82 -2.12 1.76 -1.44
N THR A 83 -1.21 0.81 -1.30
CA THR A 83 0.22 1.11 -1.18
C THR A 83 0.75 1.75 -2.46
N ARG A 84 0.37 1.21 -3.62
CA ARG A 84 0.75 1.76 -4.94
C ARG A 84 0.22 3.18 -5.10
N GLU A 85 -1.04 3.40 -4.76
CA GLU A 85 -1.66 4.72 -4.87
C GLU A 85 -0.99 5.74 -3.96
N ARG A 86 -0.65 5.33 -2.72
CA ARG A 86 0.02 6.24 -1.78
C ARG A 86 1.41 6.61 -2.27
N ALA A 87 2.17 5.62 -2.78
CA ALA A 87 3.49 5.90 -3.35
C ALA A 87 3.39 6.91 -4.49
N ALA A 88 2.43 6.72 -5.39
CA ALA A 88 2.20 7.64 -6.50
C ALA A 88 1.83 9.03 -6.02
N GLU A 89 1.01 9.13 -4.98
CA GLU A 89 0.62 10.41 -4.40
C GLU A 89 1.83 11.16 -3.87
N LEU A 90 2.68 10.49 -3.09
CA LEU A 90 3.87 11.14 -2.53
C LEU A 90 4.87 11.50 -3.63
N GLU A 91 4.98 10.68 -4.66
CA GLU A 91 5.83 10.99 -5.81
C GLU A 91 5.38 12.28 -6.51
N ARG A 92 4.08 12.49 -6.64
CA ARG A 92 3.55 13.72 -7.24
C ARG A 92 3.86 14.94 -6.38
N ILE A 93 3.87 14.79 -5.07
CA ILE A 93 4.24 15.89 -4.17
C ILE A 93 5.74 16.17 -4.27
N LEU A 94 6.55 15.12 -4.34
CA LEU A 94 8.00 15.25 -4.43
C LEU A 94 8.43 15.90 -5.75
N SER A 95 7.78 15.53 -6.86
CA SER A 95 8.14 16.00 -8.19
C SER A 95 6.88 16.41 -8.96
N PRO A 96 6.29 17.57 -8.62
CA PRO A 96 5.09 18.04 -9.33
C PRO A 96 5.38 18.26 -10.80
N GLY A 97 4.44 17.91 -11.65
CA GLY A 97 4.55 18.11 -13.08
C GLY A 97 5.09 16.94 -13.85
N GLN A 98 5.31 15.82 -13.20
CA GLN A 98 5.68 14.57 -13.88
C GLN A 98 4.47 13.70 -14.16
#